data_917d29f461c9aa243b433f00c19d891b
#
_entry.id   917d29f461c9aa243b433f00c19d891b
#
_cell.length_a   1.000
_cell.length_b   1.000
_cell.length_c   1.000
_cell.angle_alpha   90.00
_cell.angle_beta   90.00
_cell.angle_gamma   90.00
#
_symmetry.space_group_name_H-M   'P 1'
#
loop_
_entity.id
_entity.type
_entity.pdbx_description
1 polymer ?
#
loop_
_entity_poly.entity_id
_entity_poly.type
_entity_poly.pdbx_seq_one_letter_code
_entity_poly.pdbx_strand_id
1 'polypeptide(L)'
;KNIYSNLNLKSLREFEIYLKNYNLTLDKIKKKITIDALWNELIIKKYSSQITINEQQIRDKILSNSNVQTKEYELSEIIFEIENKDEIQKKYEEIKKSVNEIGFKSSASIYSVSESAKTGGSIGWIGENSVNKRIKKNIIDLKVGEISAPIILSTGILLLRVDNIKNSKINIDRDSEFKRAINYE
;
A
#
# COMPACT_ATOMS: atom_id res chain seq x y z
N LYS A 1 25.13 0.35 -8.15
CA LYS A 1 24.24 1.53 -7.98
C LYS A 1 24.87 2.45 -6.94
N ASN A 2 25.03 3.73 -7.24
CA ASN A 2 25.61 4.67 -6.29
C ASN A 2 24.60 5.00 -5.20
N ILE A 3 25.03 5.03 -3.93
CA ILE A 3 24.18 5.27 -2.75
C ILE A 3 23.41 6.59 -2.86
N TYR A 4 23.99 7.59 -3.47
CA TYR A 4 23.41 8.92 -3.62
C TYR A 4 22.38 9.05 -4.77
N SER A 5 22.29 8.07 -5.68
CA SER A 5 21.32 8.11 -6.77
C SER A 5 19.86 8.02 -6.29
N ASN A 6 19.63 7.38 -5.14
CA ASN A 6 18.30 7.31 -4.53
C ASN A 6 17.83 8.63 -3.88
N LEU A 7 18.77 9.58 -3.71
CA LEU A 7 18.50 10.91 -3.18
C LEU A 7 18.38 11.97 -4.29
N ASN A 8 18.28 11.54 -5.56
CA ASN A 8 18.29 12.41 -6.74
C ASN A 8 19.55 13.29 -6.86
N LEU A 9 20.65 12.90 -6.23
CA LEU A 9 21.94 13.59 -6.32
C LEU A 9 22.76 13.04 -7.49
N LYS A 10 23.40 13.93 -8.24
CA LYS A 10 24.07 13.60 -9.50
C LYS A 10 25.56 13.28 -9.32
N SER A 11 26.16 13.70 -8.20
CA SER A 11 27.59 13.55 -7.97
C SER A 11 27.94 13.26 -6.52
N LEU A 12 29.14 12.69 -6.31
CA LEU A 12 29.68 12.47 -4.96
C LEU A 12 29.85 13.80 -4.20
N ARG A 13 30.21 14.89 -4.91
CA ARG A 13 30.35 16.21 -4.33
C ARG A 13 29.05 16.79 -3.81
N GLU A 14 27.96 16.59 -4.53
CA GLU A 14 26.63 16.98 -4.07
C GLU A 14 26.23 16.16 -2.83
N PHE A 15 26.59 14.88 -2.80
CA PHE A 15 26.34 14.02 -1.65
C PHE A 15 27.15 14.46 -0.42
N GLU A 16 28.41 14.86 -0.58
CA GLU A 16 29.22 15.41 0.52
C GLU A 16 28.63 16.71 1.09
N ILE A 17 28.15 17.61 0.24
CA ILE A 17 27.47 18.83 0.65
C ILE A 17 26.17 18.49 1.40
N TYR A 18 25.37 17.55 0.87
CA TYR A 18 24.17 17.06 1.53
C TYR A 18 24.46 16.50 2.93
N LEU A 19 25.49 15.66 3.07
CA LEU A 19 25.88 15.09 4.36
C LEU A 19 26.30 16.15 5.39
N LYS A 20 26.97 17.22 4.96
CA LYS A 20 27.37 18.33 5.84
C LYS A 20 26.18 19.01 6.52
N ASN A 21 25.02 19.10 5.85
CA ASN A 21 23.81 19.67 6.43
C ASN A 21 23.28 18.87 7.63
N TYR A 22 23.69 17.59 7.74
CA TYR A 22 23.33 16.70 8.85
C TYR A 22 24.50 16.40 9.80
N ASN A 23 25.60 17.21 9.74
CA ASN A 23 26.82 16.97 10.52
C ASN A 23 27.44 15.57 10.29
N LEU A 24 27.29 15.04 9.09
CA LEU A 24 27.85 13.76 8.66
C LEU A 24 28.98 13.94 7.68
N THR A 25 29.92 12.99 7.68
CA THR A 25 31.01 12.93 6.71
C THR A 25 30.92 11.65 5.88
N LEU A 26 31.50 11.66 4.69
CA LEU A 26 31.55 10.49 3.80
C LEU A 26 32.22 9.30 4.51
N ASP A 27 33.27 9.54 5.31
CA ASP A 27 33.98 8.48 6.04
C ASP A 27 33.12 7.85 7.14
N LYS A 28 32.31 8.64 7.85
CA LYS A 28 31.33 8.09 8.81
C LYS A 28 30.32 7.18 8.12
N ILE A 29 29.82 7.59 6.95
CA ILE A 29 28.88 6.78 6.18
C ILE A 29 29.54 5.51 5.65
N LYS A 30 30.75 5.60 5.07
CA LYS A 30 31.51 4.42 4.63
C LYS A 30 31.76 3.45 5.78
N LYS A 31 32.21 3.96 6.93
CA LYS A 31 32.45 3.13 8.13
C LYS A 31 31.18 2.43 8.59
N LYS A 32 30.05 3.13 8.63
CA LYS A 32 28.76 2.52 8.98
C LYS A 32 28.38 1.41 8.01
N ILE A 33 28.44 1.65 6.72
CA ILE A 33 28.12 0.63 5.69
C ILE A 33 29.03 -0.58 5.81
N THR A 34 30.32 -0.38 6.07
CA THR A 34 31.27 -1.48 6.25
C THR A 34 30.90 -2.30 7.50
N ILE A 35 30.57 -1.65 8.62
CA ILE A 35 30.14 -2.33 9.84
C ILE A 35 28.86 -3.11 9.62
N ASP A 36 27.87 -2.50 8.97
CA ASP A 36 26.59 -3.16 8.67
C ASP A 36 26.80 -4.38 7.74
N ALA A 37 27.66 -4.27 6.72
CA ALA A 37 28.02 -5.38 5.84
C ALA A 37 28.71 -6.53 6.57
N LEU A 38 29.72 -6.22 7.41
CA LEU A 38 30.43 -7.22 8.23
C LEU A 38 29.51 -7.90 9.24
N TRP A 39 28.59 -7.12 9.83
CA TRP A 39 27.58 -7.67 10.73
C TRP A 39 26.64 -8.64 10.01
N ASN A 40 26.14 -8.27 8.85
CA ASN A 40 25.29 -9.15 8.05
C ASN A 40 26.04 -10.43 7.64
N GLU A 41 27.30 -10.31 7.20
CA GLU A 41 28.14 -11.48 6.87
C GLU A 41 28.33 -12.39 8.08
N LEU A 42 28.59 -11.84 9.25
CA LEU A 42 28.72 -12.59 10.50
C LEU A 42 27.43 -13.33 10.86
N ILE A 43 26.28 -12.66 10.77
CA ILE A 43 24.99 -13.27 11.04
C ILE A 43 24.71 -14.42 10.06
N ILE A 44 24.89 -14.18 8.77
CA ILE A 44 24.72 -15.21 7.74
C ILE A 44 25.65 -16.40 8.06
N LYS A 45 26.94 -16.17 8.28
CA LYS A 45 27.90 -17.22 8.57
C LYS A 45 27.57 -18.02 9.83
N LYS A 46 27.04 -17.34 10.87
CA LYS A 46 26.68 -17.98 12.13
C LYS A 46 25.40 -18.81 12.05
N TYR A 47 24.42 -18.35 11.31
CA TYR A 47 23.07 -18.92 11.34
C TYR A 47 22.66 -19.66 10.06
N SER A 48 23.36 -19.50 8.94
CA SER A 48 23.00 -20.16 7.68
C SER A 48 22.91 -21.69 7.77
N SER A 49 23.75 -22.30 8.63
CA SER A 49 23.67 -23.75 8.86
C SER A 49 22.49 -24.19 9.72
N GLN A 50 21.83 -23.25 10.41
CA GLN A 50 20.68 -23.51 11.28
C GLN A 50 19.36 -23.23 10.55
N ILE A 51 19.42 -22.55 9.41
CA ILE A 51 18.26 -22.24 8.57
C ILE A 51 18.07 -23.37 7.59
N THR A 52 17.10 -24.25 7.85
CA THR A 52 16.68 -25.28 6.90
C THR A 52 15.46 -24.75 6.15
N ILE A 53 15.68 -24.23 4.94
CA ILE A 53 14.57 -23.82 4.08
C ILE A 53 13.88 -25.09 3.58
N ASN A 54 12.67 -25.34 4.06
CA ASN A 54 11.88 -26.45 3.55
C ASN A 54 11.17 -26.03 2.26
N GLU A 55 11.89 -26.15 1.13
CA GLU A 55 11.38 -25.83 -0.21
C GLU A 55 10.06 -26.52 -0.51
N GLN A 56 9.86 -27.75 -0.03
CA GLN A 56 8.62 -28.47 -0.27
C GLN A 56 7.44 -27.79 0.44
N GLN A 57 7.60 -27.37 1.71
CA GLN A 57 6.56 -26.61 2.41
C GLN A 57 6.23 -25.27 1.74
N ILE A 58 7.26 -24.58 1.21
CA ILE A 58 7.05 -23.33 0.46
C ILE A 58 6.27 -23.62 -0.83
N ARG A 59 6.63 -24.65 -1.58
CA ARG A 59 5.90 -25.07 -2.79
C ARG A 59 4.46 -25.45 -2.49
N ASP A 60 4.23 -26.25 -1.45
CA ASP A 60 2.89 -26.68 -1.04
C ASP A 60 2.03 -25.49 -0.62
N LYS A 61 2.61 -24.52 0.08
CA LYS A 61 1.94 -23.27 0.48
C LYS A 61 1.58 -22.39 -0.74
N ILE A 62 2.48 -22.31 -1.72
CA ILE A 62 2.21 -21.59 -2.97
C ILE A 62 1.12 -22.31 -3.78
N LEU A 63 1.19 -23.64 -3.86
CA LEU A 63 0.19 -24.46 -4.56
C LEU A 63 -1.20 -24.36 -3.92
N SER A 64 -1.27 -24.41 -2.61
CA SER A 64 -2.55 -24.25 -1.89
C SER A 64 -3.16 -22.85 -2.10
N ASN A 65 -2.32 -21.82 -2.18
CA ASN A 65 -2.76 -20.44 -2.43
C ASN A 65 -3.09 -20.15 -3.90
N SER A 66 -2.56 -20.95 -4.85
CA SER A 66 -2.79 -20.70 -6.28
C SER A 66 -4.20 -21.00 -6.77
N ASN A 67 -4.99 -21.75 -5.99
CA ASN A 67 -6.40 -22.07 -6.29
C ASN A 67 -7.37 -21.21 -5.48
N VAL A 68 -6.89 -20.23 -4.71
CA VAL A 68 -7.76 -19.35 -3.92
C VAL A 68 -8.48 -18.40 -4.86
N GLN A 69 -9.80 -18.52 -4.90
CA GLN A 69 -10.64 -17.48 -5.48
C GLN A 69 -10.49 -16.23 -4.63
N THR A 70 -10.13 -15.13 -5.25
CA THR A 70 -10.09 -13.81 -4.63
C THR A 70 -11.15 -12.94 -5.28
N LYS A 71 -11.58 -11.91 -4.57
CA LYS A 71 -12.49 -10.91 -5.12
C LYS A 71 -11.69 -9.73 -5.62
N GLU A 72 -12.16 -9.14 -6.70
CA GLU A 72 -11.79 -7.80 -7.12
C GLU A 72 -13.00 -6.90 -6.99
N TYR A 73 -12.77 -5.71 -6.49
CA TYR A 73 -13.76 -4.68 -6.28
C TYR A 73 -13.51 -3.53 -7.24
N GLU A 74 -14.51 -3.14 -7.99
CA GLU A 74 -14.50 -1.85 -8.67
C GLU A 74 -14.95 -0.82 -7.66
N LEU A 75 -14.07 0.16 -7.38
CA LEU A 75 -14.27 1.11 -6.31
C LEU A 75 -14.31 2.54 -6.83
N SER A 76 -15.10 3.35 -6.15
CA SER A 76 -15.03 4.81 -6.20
C SER A 76 -14.80 5.38 -4.82
N GLU A 77 -14.14 6.55 -4.75
CA GLU A 77 -13.76 7.21 -3.50
C GLU A 77 -14.25 8.65 -3.41
N ILE A 78 -14.46 9.10 -2.18
CA ILE A 78 -14.54 10.52 -1.82
C ILE A 78 -13.56 10.72 -0.66
N ILE A 79 -12.59 11.62 -0.84
CA ILE A 79 -11.71 12.05 0.25
C ILE A 79 -12.09 13.48 0.60
N PHE A 80 -12.43 13.72 1.86
CA PHE A 80 -12.75 15.06 2.35
C PHE A 80 -11.94 15.43 3.58
N GLU A 81 -11.71 16.71 3.77
CA GLU A 81 -10.99 17.24 4.91
C GLU A 81 -11.99 17.73 5.97
N ILE A 82 -11.54 17.75 7.21
CA ILE A 82 -12.27 18.27 8.37
C ILE A 82 -11.31 19.06 9.24
N GLU A 83 -11.80 20.11 9.88
CA GLU A 83 -11.03 20.87 10.85
C GLU A 83 -11.04 20.18 12.22
N ASN A 84 -12.20 19.62 12.60
CA ASN A 84 -12.39 18.94 13.87
C ASN A 84 -12.94 17.53 13.70
N LYS A 85 -12.47 16.58 14.51
CA LYS A 85 -12.93 15.18 14.46
C LYS A 85 -14.43 15.01 14.73
N ASP A 86 -15.01 15.92 15.51
CA ASP A 86 -16.43 15.89 15.86
C ASP A 86 -17.33 16.19 14.64
N GLU A 87 -16.76 16.74 13.57
CA GLU A 87 -17.49 17.05 12.33
C GLU A 87 -17.57 15.87 11.35
N ILE A 88 -16.81 14.79 11.60
CA ILE A 88 -16.78 13.62 10.69
C ILE A 88 -18.18 13.11 10.40
N GLN A 89 -18.96 12.87 11.46
CA GLN A 89 -20.29 12.29 11.32
C GLN A 89 -21.24 13.24 10.57
N LYS A 90 -21.20 14.53 10.89
CA LYS A 90 -22.03 15.54 10.22
C LYS A 90 -21.70 15.61 8.73
N LYS A 91 -20.41 15.66 8.37
CA LYS A 91 -19.96 15.72 6.98
C LYS A 91 -20.26 14.42 6.23
N TYR A 92 -20.13 13.29 6.89
CA TYR A 92 -20.51 11.99 6.33
C TYR A 92 -22.00 11.93 5.96
N GLU A 93 -22.89 12.36 6.86
CA GLU A 93 -24.34 12.38 6.59
C GLU A 93 -24.69 13.37 5.46
N GLU A 94 -24.03 14.52 5.41
CA GLU A 94 -24.18 15.52 4.33
C GLU A 94 -23.80 14.89 2.97
N ILE A 95 -22.63 14.23 2.89
CA ILE A 95 -22.16 13.57 1.66
C ILE A 95 -23.11 12.43 1.29
N LYS A 96 -23.53 11.62 2.26
CA LYS A 96 -24.46 10.51 2.03
C LYS A 96 -25.81 10.98 1.48
N LYS A 97 -26.33 12.09 2.01
CA LYS A 97 -27.53 12.74 1.49
C LYS A 97 -27.32 13.21 0.04
N SER A 98 -26.22 13.90 -0.22
CA SER A 98 -25.85 14.32 -1.59
C SER A 98 -25.77 13.14 -2.55
N VAL A 99 -25.14 12.02 -2.12
CA VAL A 99 -25.05 10.81 -2.95
C VAL A 99 -26.43 10.25 -3.29
N ASN A 100 -27.38 10.30 -2.36
CA ASN A 100 -28.74 9.82 -2.60
C ASN A 100 -29.52 10.76 -3.56
N GLU A 101 -29.24 12.07 -3.53
CA GLU A 101 -29.94 13.07 -4.34
C GLU A 101 -29.39 13.20 -5.76
N ILE A 102 -28.07 13.26 -5.91
CA ILE A 102 -27.40 13.56 -7.20
C ILE A 102 -26.43 12.49 -7.68
N GLY A 103 -26.30 11.39 -6.92
CA GLY A 103 -25.41 10.27 -7.23
C GLY A 103 -23.97 10.46 -6.77
N PHE A 104 -23.25 9.34 -6.66
CA PHE A 104 -21.89 9.33 -6.09
C PHE A 104 -20.89 10.13 -6.94
N LYS A 105 -20.96 10.02 -8.27
CA LYS A 105 -20.03 10.71 -9.17
C LYS A 105 -20.10 12.23 -9.03
N SER A 106 -21.31 12.77 -8.97
CA SER A 106 -21.53 14.20 -8.79
C SER A 106 -21.08 14.65 -7.40
N SER A 107 -21.40 13.86 -6.38
CA SER A 107 -20.97 14.13 -5.01
C SER A 107 -19.43 14.07 -4.86
N ALA A 108 -18.78 13.13 -5.52
CA ALA A 108 -17.31 13.05 -5.55
C ALA A 108 -16.70 14.32 -6.14
N SER A 109 -17.27 14.82 -7.25
CA SER A 109 -16.79 16.07 -7.87
C SER A 109 -16.97 17.31 -6.99
N ILE A 110 -17.95 17.30 -6.07
CA ILE A 110 -18.24 18.42 -5.16
C ILE A 110 -17.42 18.35 -3.88
N TYR A 111 -17.32 17.18 -3.27
CA TYR A 111 -16.80 17.02 -1.91
C TYR A 111 -15.40 16.46 -1.84
N SER A 112 -14.92 15.77 -2.89
CA SER A 112 -13.62 15.11 -2.83
C SER A 112 -12.47 16.05 -3.16
N VAL A 113 -11.44 16.02 -2.33
CA VAL A 113 -10.17 16.72 -2.56
C VAL A 113 -9.17 15.87 -3.34
N SER A 114 -9.52 14.61 -3.67
CA SER A 114 -8.63 13.73 -4.42
C SER A 114 -8.65 14.03 -5.91
N GLU A 115 -7.59 13.63 -6.63
CA GLU A 115 -7.55 13.80 -8.09
C GLU A 115 -8.63 12.99 -8.83
N SER A 116 -9.08 11.87 -8.24
CA SER A 116 -10.17 11.04 -8.76
C SER A 116 -11.51 11.78 -8.84
N ALA A 117 -11.68 12.89 -8.08
CA ALA A 117 -12.87 13.75 -8.15
C ALA A 117 -13.20 14.18 -9.58
N LYS A 118 -12.18 14.45 -10.41
CA LYS A 118 -12.32 14.82 -11.83
C LYS A 118 -12.99 13.75 -12.67
N THR A 119 -12.90 12.50 -12.25
CA THR A 119 -13.50 11.33 -12.90
C THR A 119 -14.67 10.75 -12.09
N GLY A 120 -15.24 11.56 -11.20
CA GLY A 120 -16.37 11.14 -10.35
C GLY A 120 -15.98 10.17 -9.25
N GLY A 121 -14.73 10.23 -8.79
CA GLY A 121 -14.20 9.40 -7.72
C GLY A 121 -13.76 8.00 -8.13
N SER A 122 -13.83 7.63 -9.42
CA SER A 122 -13.49 6.26 -9.86
C SER A 122 -12.00 5.96 -9.68
N ILE A 123 -11.69 4.87 -8.99
CA ILE A 123 -10.32 4.34 -8.81
C ILE A 123 -10.12 2.99 -9.51
N GLY A 124 -11.20 2.42 -10.10
CA GLY A 124 -11.15 1.21 -10.91
C GLY A 124 -11.12 -0.09 -10.10
N TRP A 125 -10.68 -1.16 -10.76
CA TRP A 125 -10.63 -2.51 -10.18
C TRP A 125 -9.42 -2.71 -9.27
N ILE A 126 -9.67 -3.14 -8.04
CA ILE A 126 -8.64 -3.39 -7.04
C ILE A 126 -8.86 -4.78 -6.44
N GLY A 127 -7.81 -5.60 -6.45
CA GLY A 127 -7.82 -6.91 -5.83
C GLY A 127 -7.93 -6.84 -4.31
N GLU A 128 -8.71 -7.71 -3.71
CA GLU A 128 -8.90 -7.81 -2.25
C GLU A 128 -7.60 -7.87 -1.45
N ASN A 129 -6.58 -8.50 -2.02
CA ASN A 129 -5.26 -8.66 -1.38
C ASN A 129 -4.32 -7.47 -1.63
N SER A 130 -4.68 -6.54 -2.51
CA SER A 130 -3.90 -5.33 -2.82
C SER A 130 -4.23 -4.16 -1.89
N VAL A 131 -5.34 -4.23 -1.17
CA VAL A 131 -5.71 -3.21 -0.19
C VAL A 131 -5.17 -3.55 1.19
N ASN A 132 -4.83 -2.53 1.98
CA ASN A 132 -4.41 -2.74 3.35
C ASN A 132 -5.55 -3.33 4.21
N LYS A 133 -5.19 -3.97 5.33
CA LYS A 133 -6.15 -4.65 6.22
C LYS A 133 -7.29 -3.74 6.71
N ARG A 134 -7.01 -2.43 6.88
CA ARG A 134 -7.99 -1.46 7.36
C ARG A 134 -9.05 -1.17 6.29
N ILE A 135 -8.63 -0.95 5.05
CA ILE A 135 -9.54 -0.75 3.92
C ILE A 135 -10.34 -2.02 3.66
N LYS A 136 -9.66 -3.18 3.60
CA LYS A 136 -10.30 -4.48 3.40
C LYS A 136 -11.46 -4.71 4.38
N LYS A 137 -11.24 -4.45 5.67
CA LYS A 137 -12.27 -4.61 6.72
C LYS A 137 -13.52 -3.73 6.47
N ASN A 138 -13.35 -2.59 5.83
CA ASN A 138 -14.46 -1.65 5.57
C ASN A 138 -15.22 -1.93 4.27
N ILE A 139 -14.67 -2.75 3.36
CA ILE A 139 -15.30 -3.02 2.06
C ILE A 139 -15.80 -4.46 1.89
N ILE A 140 -15.27 -5.41 2.70
CA ILE A 140 -15.52 -6.85 2.49
C ILE A 140 -17.01 -7.24 2.62
N ASP A 141 -17.73 -6.54 3.48
CA ASP A 141 -19.15 -6.80 3.76
C ASP A 141 -20.10 -5.88 2.97
N LEU A 142 -19.55 -4.93 2.19
CA LEU A 142 -20.36 -4.02 1.40
C LEU A 142 -20.92 -4.72 0.16
N LYS A 143 -22.17 -4.41 -0.14
CA LYS A 143 -22.81 -4.76 -1.40
C LYS A 143 -22.54 -3.72 -2.48
N VAL A 144 -22.74 -4.11 -3.73
CA VAL A 144 -22.68 -3.18 -4.86
C VAL A 144 -23.63 -2.00 -4.62
N GLY A 145 -23.12 -0.79 -4.75
CA GLY A 145 -23.82 0.47 -4.50
C GLY A 145 -23.67 1.01 -3.08
N GLU A 146 -23.24 0.21 -2.12
CA GLU A 146 -23.09 0.65 -0.72
C GLU A 146 -21.80 1.45 -0.50
N ILE A 147 -21.88 2.38 0.47
CA ILE A 147 -20.78 3.27 0.87
C ILE A 147 -20.25 2.83 2.23
N SER A 148 -18.93 2.82 2.38
CA SER A 148 -18.26 2.48 3.63
C SER A 148 -18.56 3.50 4.75
N ALA A 149 -18.34 3.07 5.99
CA ALA A 149 -18.13 4.02 7.08
C ALA A 149 -16.90 4.91 6.81
N PRO A 150 -16.80 6.10 7.45
CA PRO A 150 -15.64 6.97 7.30
C PRO A 150 -14.34 6.29 7.74
N ILE A 151 -13.33 6.31 6.87
CA ILE A 151 -12.00 5.74 7.12
C ILE A 151 -11.02 6.88 7.30
N ILE A 152 -10.46 7.03 8.49
CA ILE A 152 -9.52 8.11 8.79
C ILE A 152 -8.17 7.76 8.17
N LEU A 153 -7.65 8.63 7.30
CA LEU A 153 -6.32 8.58 6.71
C LEU A 153 -5.47 9.75 7.21
N SER A 154 -4.18 9.75 6.90
CA SER A 154 -3.31 10.91 7.16
C SER A 154 -3.63 12.11 6.27
N THR A 155 -4.27 11.87 5.14
CA THR A 155 -4.64 12.86 4.11
C THR A 155 -6.08 13.33 4.18
N GLY A 156 -6.87 12.87 5.17
CA GLY A 156 -8.27 13.20 5.29
C GLY A 156 -9.15 12.01 5.64
N ILE A 157 -10.43 12.13 5.39
CA ILE A 157 -11.43 11.08 5.63
C ILE A 157 -11.84 10.48 4.28
N LEU A 158 -11.66 9.18 4.16
CA LEU A 158 -11.98 8.41 2.96
C LEU A 158 -13.36 7.74 3.11
N LEU A 159 -14.20 7.90 2.11
CA LEU A 159 -15.39 7.07 1.87
C LEU A 159 -15.16 6.26 0.61
N LEU A 160 -15.49 4.97 0.64
CA LEU A 160 -15.43 4.08 -0.50
C LEU A 160 -16.83 3.62 -0.87
N ARG A 161 -17.12 3.55 -2.15
CA ARG A 161 -18.30 2.85 -2.68
C ARG A 161 -17.85 1.65 -3.50
N VAL A 162 -18.52 0.53 -3.29
CA VAL A 162 -18.36 -0.64 -4.13
C VAL A 162 -19.24 -0.49 -5.37
N ASP A 163 -18.63 -0.27 -6.53
CA ASP A 163 -19.37 -0.12 -7.78
C ASP A 163 -19.69 -1.48 -8.42
N ASN A 164 -18.77 -2.45 -8.28
CA ASN A 164 -18.96 -3.80 -8.77
C ASN A 164 -18.04 -4.79 -8.02
N ILE A 165 -18.36 -6.08 -8.11
CA ILE A 165 -17.57 -7.17 -7.50
C ILE A 165 -17.45 -8.30 -8.52
N LYS A 166 -16.26 -8.81 -8.73
CA LYS A 166 -16.03 -10.01 -9.52
C LYS A 166 -15.12 -10.99 -8.79
N ASN A 167 -15.32 -12.27 -9.04
CA ASN A 167 -14.39 -13.29 -8.61
C ASN A 167 -13.23 -13.34 -9.61
N SER A 168 -12.02 -13.30 -9.08
CA SER A 168 -10.79 -13.45 -9.85
C SER A 168 -10.03 -14.67 -9.35
N LYS A 169 -9.34 -15.33 -10.27
CA LYS A 169 -8.37 -16.37 -9.90
C LYS A 169 -7.04 -15.69 -9.73
N ILE A 170 -6.37 -15.93 -8.60
CA ILE A 170 -5.00 -15.45 -8.42
C ILE A 170 -4.13 -16.20 -9.45
N ASN A 171 -3.72 -15.48 -10.49
CA ASN A 171 -2.69 -16.01 -11.40
C ASN A 171 -1.32 -15.74 -10.77
N ILE A 172 -0.90 -16.64 -9.87
CA ILE A 172 0.41 -16.57 -9.24
C ILE A 172 1.41 -17.11 -10.23
N ASP A 173 2.37 -16.30 -10.66
CA ASP A 173 3.60 -16.81 -11.26
C ASP A 173 4.38 -17.55 -10.17
N ARG A 174 4.20 -18.86 -10.15
CA ARG A 174 4.71 -19.78 -9.13
C ARG A 174 6.22 -19.70 -8.97
N ASP A 175 6.92 -19.53 -10.08
CA ASP A 175 8.38 -19.50 -10.07
C ASP A 175 8.93 -18.20 -9.49
N SER A 176 8.28 -17.06 -9.78
CA SER A 176 8.67 -15.78 -9.20
C SER A 176 8.30 -15.68 -7.73
N GLU A 177 7.16 -16.21 -7.30
CA GLU A 177 6.79 -16.26 -5.88
C GLU A 177 7.68 -17.20 -5.07
N PHE A 178 8.04 -18.36 -5.64
CA PHE A 178 8.97 -19.28 -5.01
C PHE A 178 10.36 -18.65 -4.83
N LYS A 179 10.88 -17.99 -5.87
CA LYS A 179 12.15 -17.25 -5.77
C LYS A 179 12.11 -16.13 -4.75
N ARG A 180 10.99 -15.41 -4.66
CA ARG A 180 10.79 -14.38 -3.64
C ARG A 180 10.79 -14.99 -2.23
N ALA A 181 10.01 -16.04 -2.00
CA ALA A 181 9.93 -16.69 -0.69
C ALA A 181 11.30 -17.16 -0.19
N ILE A 182 12.12 -17.79 -1.05
CA ILE A 182 13.47 -18.22 -0.69
C ILE A 182 14.41 -17.03 -0.40
N ASN A 183 14.27 -15.92 -1.10
CA ASN A 183 15.15 -14.77 -0.89
C ASN A 183 14.79 -13.92 0.33
N TYR A 184 13.64 -14.15 0.98
CA TYR A 184 13.20 -13.44 2.19
C TYR A 184 13.39 -14.25 3.47
N GLU A 185 13.71 -15.54 3.41
CA GLU A 185 14.12 -16.39 4.53
C GLU A 185 15.65 -16.52 4.61
#